data_06a5a6694a433b605f20b700f9da1158
#
_entry.id   06a5a6694a433b605f20b700f9da1158
#
_cell.length_a   1.000
_cell.length_b   1.000
_cell.length_c   1.000
_cell.angle_alpha   90.00
_cell.angle_beta   90.00
_cell.angle_gamma   90.00
#
_symmetry.space_group_name_H-M   'P 1'
#
loop_
_entity.id
_entity.type
_entity.pdbx_description
1 polymer ?
#
loop_
_entity_poly.entity_id
_entity_poly.type
_entity_poly.pdbx_seq_one_letter_code
_entity_poly.pdbx_strand_id
1 'polypeptide(L)'
;TDGEIYNVMSLAYNNGYQIAYHAIGDGANHQVLNTYERLLKENPREDPRLRIEHFQVVTPEDIDRALELGILTAMQFTHATSDLSMAEDRLGPERIQTAYAWRTVLDKGGIIIGGSDAPVEMVNPFHGLYAGVTRMTRAGEPEGGWYANQKVTREEALRAFTIWAAYGQFEEDLKGSLEPGKLADFVVIDRDYMTCPEEEIKDIQALMTVSGGEVVYTKDTSEPTILWQGKPVTLLSGALIEQPGTIYASASDLAGNISAVLERGEGTVTVTCGEQSAELPVKTVNGADYVPVRAFFEGIGYAVTWCPDSRTVSTSRMSTADTSEAAAQPPVDEYSFQLGNFDGTVGAFCDVIMTGAKELAFSDPFDPEDEPLLTSYVAKKCEGYGVKYYIDKDLLLTKLFSTVEMDGQWVYILYADDAVLQEYLELKQEEKDMIAAGTYTEKAQIDLATRYGKLMGYSDAHIAASIAGA
;
A
#
# COMPACT_ATOMS: atom_id res chain seq x y z
N THR A 1 -7.04 26.75 -14.62
CA THR A 1 -7.25 28.16 -14.20
C THR A 1 -8.23 28.23 -13.04
N ASP A 2 -8.18 29.28 -12.22
CA ASP A 2 -9.13 29.50 -11.10
C ASP A 2 -10.58 29.44 -11.54
N GLY A 3 -10.86 29.93 -12.76
CA GLY A 3 -12.21 29.89 -13.31
C GLY A 3 -12.70 28.47 -13.61
N GLU A 4 -11.86 27.60 -14.09
CA GLU A 4 -12.20 26.19 -14.37
C GLU A 4 -12.43 25.42 -13.07
N ILE A 5 -11.55 25.59 -12.09
CA ILE A 5 -11.68 24.99 -10.75
C ILE A 5 -13.01 25.44 -10.13
N TYR A 6 -13.26 26.75 -10.13
CA TYR A 6 -14.51 27.29 -9.60
C TYR A 6 -15.75 26.73 -10.31
N ASN A 7 -15.74 26.64 -11.65
CA ASN A 7 -16.87 26.11 -12.40
C ASN A 7 -17.19 24.66 -12.06
N VAL A 8 -16.16 23.80 -11.95
CA VAL A 8 -16.35 22.39 -11.58
C VAL A 8 -16.85 22.26 -10.14
N MET A 9 -16.21 22.96 -9.20
CA MET A 9 -16.61 22.94 -7.80
C MET A 9 -18.02 23.51 -7.62
N SER A 10 -18.34 24.63 -8.28
CA SER A 10 -19.68 25.26 -8.22
C SER A 10 -20.76 24.33 -8.75
N LEU A 11 -20.46 23.60 -9.84
CA LEU A 11 -21.42 22.64 -10.40
C LEU A 11 -21.69 21.51 -9.38
N ALA A 12 -20.66 20.90 -8.80
CA ALA A 12 -20.79 19.83 -7.80
C ALA A 12 -21.52 20.35 -6.55
N TYR A 13 -21.07 21.48 -6.02
CA TYR A 13 -21.64 22.10 -4.83
C TYR A 13 -23.13 22.40 -4.98
N ASN A 14 -23.52 23.04 -6.09
CA ASN A 14 -24.92 23.43 -6.36
C ASN A 14 -25.83 22.21 -6.62
N ASN A 15 -25.29 21.08 -6.97
CA ASN A 15 -26.00 19.80 -7.09
C ASN A 15 -26.01 18.96 -5.81
N GLY A 16 -25.57 19.51 -4.68
CA GLY A 16 -25.69 18.88 -3.38
C GLY A 16 -24.53 17.96 -3.00
N TYR A 17 -23.47 17.88 -3.83
CA TYR A 17 -22.28 17.08 -3.51
C TYR A 17 -21.44 17.77 -2.43
N GLN A 18 -20.83 16.98 -1.57
CA GLN A 18 -19.69 17.39 -0.77
C GLN A 18 -18.47 17.48 -1.69
N ILE A 19 -17.62 18.47 -1.48
CA ILE A 19 -16.36 18.58 -2.23
C ILE A 19 -15.20 18.19 -1.32
N ALA A 20 -14.37 17.29 -1.80
CA ALA A 20 -13.07 16.96 -1.27
C ALA A 20 -12.03 17.26 -2.35
N TYR A 21 -11.16 18.23 -2.13
CA TYR A 21 -10.22 18.68 -3.14
C TYR A 21 -8.78 18.46 -2.70
N HIS A 22 -8.00 17.81 -3.57
CA HIS A 22 -6.59 17.51 -3.32
C HIS A 22 -5.74 18.81 -3.36
N ALA A 23 -4.99 19.10 -2.28
CA ALA A 23 -4.04 20.20 -2.26
C ALA A 23 -2.87 19.92 -1.30
N ILE A 24 -1.68 19.72 -1.85
CA ILE A 24 -0.45 19.47 -1.09
C ILE A 24 0.31 20.78 -0.83
N GLY A 25 0.68 21.52 -1.88
CA GLY A 25 1.48 22.73 -1.78
C GLY A 25 0.71 23.95 -1.27
N ASP A 26 1.43 24.91 -0.71
CA ASP A 26 0.89 26.18 -0.18
C ASP A 26 0.09 26.97 -1.22
N GLY A 27 0.61 27.08 -2.46
CA GLY A 27 -0.13 27.70 -3.56
C GLY A 27 -1.44 27.00 -3.92
N ALA A 28 -1.46 25.65 -3.90
CA ALA A 28 -2.65 24.87 -4.17
C ALA A 28 -3.68 25.03 -3.05
N ASN A 29 -3.28 24.95 -1.79
CA ASN A 29 -4.13 25.19 -0.64
C ASN A 29 -4.74 26.59 -0.67
N HIS A 30 -3.94 27.61 -0.95
CA HIS A 30 -4.41 28.98 -1.10
C HIS A 30 -5.47 29.12 -2.21
N GLN A 31 -5.22 28.50 -3.38
CA GLN A 31 -6.14 28.54 -4.52
C GLN A 31 -7.47 27.85 -4.20
N VAL A 32 -7.44 26.70 -3.54
CA VAL A 32 -8.64 25.97 -3.12
C VAL A 32 -9.43 26.79 -2.09
N LEU A 33 -8.76 27.38 -1.10
CA LEU A 33 -9.41 28.25 -0.12
C LEU A 33 -10.08 29.48 -0.76
N ASN A 34 -9.45 30.12 -1.76
CA ASN A 34 -10.06 31.20 -2.52
C ASN A 34 -11.37 30.75 -3.20
N THR A 35 -11.35 29.54 -3.74
CA THR A 35 -12.53 28.98 -4.42
C THR A 35 -13.62 28.62 -3.42
N TYR A 36 -13.27 27.99 -2.31
CA TYR A 36 -14.23 27.63 -1.26
C TYR A 36 -14.86 28.85 -0.60
N GLU A 37 -14.06 29.87 -0.27
CA GLU A 37 -14.59 31.11 0.28
C GLU A 37 -15.57 31.79 -0.68
N ARG A 38 -15.26 31.81 -1.97
CA ARG A 38 -16.15 32.33 -2.99
C ARG A 38 -17.46 31.54 -3.08
N LEU A 39 -17.37 30.18 -3.09
CA LEU A 39 -18.56 29.31 -3.11
C LEU A 39 -19.46 29.54 -1.90
N LEU A 40 -18.89 29.60 -0.71
CA LEU A 40 -19.62 29.83 0.53
C LEU A 40 -20.28 31.20 0.59
N LYS A 41 -19.67 32.23 -0.01
CA LYS A 41 -20.24 33.57 -0.12
C LYS A 41 -21.37 33.66 -1.15
N GLU A 42 -21.20 33.04 -2.32
CA GLU A 42 -22.18 33.11 -3.41
C GLU A 42 -23.36 32.14 -3.16
N ASN A 43 -23.14 31.00 -2.52
CA ASN A 43 -24.13 29.96 -2.28
C ASN A 43 -24.00 29.39 -0.84
N PRO A 44 -24.42 30.18 0.19
CA PRO A 44 -24.25 29.72 1.58
C PRO A 44 -25.08 28.48 1.85
N ARG A 45 -24.46 27.52 2.57
CA ARG A 45 -25.08 26.28 3.07
C ARG A 45 -24.77 26.15 4.57
N GLU A 46 -25.68 25.57 5.32
CA GLU A 46 -25.59 25.48 6.78
C GLU A 46 -24.39 24.63 7.25
N ASP A 47 -24.18 23.46 6.65
CA ASP A 47 -23.09 22.55 7.00
C ASP A 47 -22.56 21.87 5.73
N PRO A 48 -21.73 22.54 4.93
CA PRO A 48 -21.25 21.99 3.67
C PRO A 48 -20.13 20.97 3.82
N ARG A 49 -19.41 20.96 4.94
CA ARG A 49 -18.24 20.11 5.23
C ARG A 49 -17.28 19.98 4.05
N LEU A 50 -16.94 21.13 3.46
CA LEU A 50 -15.92 21.15 2.41
C LEU A 50 -14.59 20.67 2.96
N ARG A 51 -13.89 19.80 2.23
CA ARG A 51 -12.63 19.20 2.66
C ARG A 51 -11.47 19.59 1.76
N ILE A 52 -10.29 19.69 2.33
CA ILE A 52 -9.03 19.69 1.60
C ILE A 52 -8.30 18.41 1.94
N GLU A 53 -8.06 17.58 0.93
CA GLU A 53 -7.27 16.36 1.06
C GLU A 53 -5.78 16.73 1.07
N HIS A 54 -5.03 16.13 1.96
CA HIS A 54 -3.65 16.34 2.36
C HIS A 54 -3.44 17.55 3.26
N PHE A 55 -3.81 18.75 2.85
CA PHE A 55 -3.57 19.99 3.64
C PHE A 55 -2.15 20.02 4.20
N GLN A 56 -1.17 19.69 3.35
CA GLN A 56 0.14 19.19 3.79
C GLN A 56 1.14 20.31 4.02
N VAL A 57 1.24 21.28 3.10
CA VAL A 57 2.07 22.47 3.22
C VAL A 57 1.15 23.68 3.12
N VAL A 58 0.97 24.41 4.23
CA VAL A 58 -0.02 25.48 4.32
C VAL A 58 0.60 26.67 5.08
N THR A 59 0.31 27.89 4.62
CA THR A 59 0.76 29.06 5.37
C THR A 59 -0.01 29.23 6.69
N PRO A 60 0.55 29.87 7.71
CA PRO A 60 -0.16 30.12 8.97
C PRO A 60 -1.49 30.84 8.75
N GLU A 61 -1.52 31.79 7.84
CA GLU A 61 -2.71 32.58 7.50
C GLU A 61 -3.80 31.73 6.84
N ASP A 62 -3.41 30.80 5.96
CA ASP A 62 -4.35 29.89 5.30
C ASP A 62 -4.83 28.77 6.25
N ILE A 63 -4.05 28.37 7.26
CA ILE A 63 -4.54 27.50 8.34
C ILE A 63 -5.67 28.20 9.10
N ASP A 64 -5.46 29.44 9.54
CA ASP A 64 -6.48 30.20 10.24
C ASP A 64 -7.73 30.40 9.38
N ARG A 65 -7.56 30.78 8.14
CA ARG A 65 -8.62 30.98 7.17
C ARG A 65 -9.43 29.71 6.91
N ALA A 66 -8.77 28.56 6.77
CA ALA A 66 -9.45 27.27 6.58
C ALA A 66 -10.40 26.97 7.75
N LEU A 67 -9.90 27.16 8.98
CA LEU A 67 -10.65 26.90 10.20
C LEU A 67 -11.82 27.90 10.37
N GLU A 68 -11.59 29.19 10.08
CA GLU A 68 -12.64 30.23 10.10
C GLU A 68 -13.76 29.95 9.08
N LEU A 69 -13.43 29.39 7.93
CA LEU A 69 -14.39 28.97 6.90
C LEU A 69 -15.06 27.62 7.19
N GLY A 70 -14.68 26.92 8.25
CA GLY A 70 -15.17 25.60 8.59
C GLY A 70 -14.73 24.49 7.62
N ILE A 71 -13.58 24.68 6.95
CA ILE A 71 -13.03 23.69 6.04
C ILE A 71 -12.40 22.55 6.85
N LEU A 72 -12.74 21.32 6.48
CA LEU A 72 -12.21 20.13 7.11
C LEU A 72 -10.85 19.76 6.50
N THR A 73 -9.89 19.40 7.36
CA THR A 73 -8.54 19.01 6.94
C THR A 73 -8.39 17.49 6.96
N ALA A 74 -8.21 16.88 5.78
CA ALA A 74 -7.99 15.43 5.66
C ALA A 74 -6.50 15.16 5.51
N MET A 75 -5.85 14.67 6.58
CA MET A 75 -4.39 14.60 6.66
C MET A 75 -3.93 13.16 6.94
N GLN A 76 -2.90 12.72 6.23
CA GLN A 76 -2.31 11.40 6.37
C GLN A 76 -1.07 11.50 7.27
N PHE A 77 -1.12 10.86 8.44
CA PHE A 77 -0.01 10.94 9.40
C PHE A 77 1.28 10.30 8.88
N THR A 78 1.16 9.24 8.08
CA THR A 78 2.32 8.55 7.49
C THR A 78 3.08 9.41 6.49
N HIS A 79 2.42 10.34 5.76
CA HIS A 79 3.10 11.23 4.80
C HIS A 79 4.24 12.03 5.43
N ALA A 80 4.10 12.50 6.68
CA ALA A 80 5.19 13.20 7.35
C ALA A 80 6.42 12.31 7.57
N THR A 81 6.23 11.01 7.77
CA THR A 81 7.32 10.07 8.04
C THR A 81 7.92 9.45 6.78
N SER A 82 7.18 9.38 5.68
CA SER A 82 7.71 8.99 4.36
C SER A 82 8.43 10.14 3.66
N ASP A 83 7.95 11.39 3.83
CA ASP A 83 8.50 12.56 3.17
C ASP A 83 9.69 13.21 3.91
N LEU A 84 9.96 12.82 5.15
CA LEU A 84 10.97 13.47 6.01
C LEU A 84 12.36 13.56 5.36
N SER A 85 12.71 12.63 4.48
CA SER A 85 14.02 12.61 3.80
C SER A 85 14.18 13.70 2.74
N MET A 86 13.08 14.26 2.24
CA MET A 86 13.11 15.24 1.14
C MET A 86 12.38 16.55 1.44
N ALA A 87 11.44 16.54 2.38
CA ALA A 87 10.53 17.68 2.59
C ALA A 87 11.28 18.94 3.04
N GLU A 88 12.23 18.80 3.96
CA GLU A 88 13.01 19.93 4.48
C GLU A 88 13.91 20.53 3.41
N ASP A 89 14.56 19.71 2.59
CA ASP A 89 15.39 20.16 1.48
C ASP A 89 14.59 20.95 0.42
N ARG A 90 13.33 20.55 0.19
CA ARG A 90 12.46 21.18 -0.82
C ARG A 90 11.77 22.44 -0.30
N LEU A 91 11.38 22.47 0.96
CA LEU A 91 10.60 23.56 1.55
C LEU A 91 11.49 24.63 2.16
N GLY A 92 12.66 24.24 2.67
CA GLY A 92 13.54 25.09 3.45
C GLY A 92 13.03 25.31 4.89
N PRO A 93 13.86 25.97 5.74
CA PRO A 93 13.65 25.99 7.18
C PRO A 93 12.41 26.80 7.64
N GLU A 94 11.89 27.67 6.81
CA GLU A 94 10.72 28.51 7.16
C GLU A 94 9.41 27.77 6.86
N ARG A 95 9.20 27.32 5.61
CA ARG A 95 7.94 26.68 5.18
C ARG A 95 7.72 25.32 5.80
N ILE A 96 8.80 24.58 6.13
CA ILE A 96 8.67 23.25 6.76
C ILE A 96 8.00 23.34 8.15
N GLN A 97 8.05 24.49 8.84
CA GLN A 97 7.45 24.68 10.16
C GLN A 97 5.91 24.57 10.15
N THR A 98 5.29 24.82 8.99
CA THR A 98 3.84 24.75 8.79
C THR A 98 3.43 23.62 7.84
N ALA A 99 4.38 22.74 7.53
CA ALA A 99 4.08 21.49 6.83
C ALA A 99 3.71 20.39 7.83
N TYR A 100 2.73 19.54 7.48
CA TYR A 100 2.23 18.46 8.34
C TYR A 100 1.86 18.98 9.75
N ALA A 101 1.19 20.13 9.81
CA ALA A 101 0.99 20.94 11.01
C ALA A 101 -0.20 20.47 11.86
N TRP A 102 -0.20 19.19 12.23
CA TRP A 102 -1.33 18.53 12.91
C TRP A 102 -1.66 19.16 14.24
N ARG A 103 -0.65 19.36 15.10
CA ARG A 103 -0.83 20.00 16.41
C ARG A 103 -1.37 21.41 16.27
N THR A 104 -0.85 22.16 15.28
CA THR A 104 -1.29 23.54 15.03
C THR A 104 -2.78 23.59 14.66
N VAL A 105 -3.25 22.68 13.80
CA VAL A 105 -4.67 22.58 13.43
C VAL A 105 -5.54 22.26 14.64
N LEU A 106 -5.14 21.28 15.45
CA LEU A 106 -5.89 20.86 16.63
C LEU A 106 -5.93 21.92 17.72
N ASP A 107 -4.79 22.59 18.01
CA ASP A 107 -4.71 23.65 19.01
C ASP A 107 -5.56 24.88 18.66
N LYS A 108 -5.81 25.10 17.38
CA LYS A 108 -6.71 26.14 16.87
C LYS A 108 -8.19 25.70 16.82
N GLY A 109 -8.50 24.51 17.33
CA GLY A 109 -9.86 23.98 17.41
C GLY A 109 -10.37 23.26 16.17
N GLY A 110 -9.48 23.01 15.18
CA GLY A 110 -9.80 22.15 14.04
C GLY A 110 -9.86 20.67 14.40
N ILE A 111 -10.31 19.85 13.46
CA ILE A 111 -10.24 18.39 13.52
C ILE A 111 -9.46 17.87 12.34
N ILE A 112 -8.90 16.67 12.49
CA ILE A 112 -8.17 15.99 11.41
C ILE A 112 -8.94 14.74 10.99
N ILE A 113 -9.23 14.64 9.70
CA ILE A 113 -9.75 13.42 9.09
C ILE A 113 -8.55 12.59 8.68
N GLY A 114 -8.26 11.52 9.43
CA GLY A 114 -7.13 10.63 9.21
C GLY A 114 -7.40 9.63 8.09
N GLY A 115 -6.32 9.21 7.45
CA GLY A 115 -6.33 8.18 6.41
C GLY A 115 -4.93 7.77 6.02
N SER A 116 -4.80 6.78 5.13
CA SER A 116 -3.52 6.31 4.61
C SER A 116 -3.24 6.80 3.18
N ASP A 117 -4.28 7.21 2.46
CA ASP A 117 -4.17 7.49 1.03
C ASP A 117 -3.67 6.26 0.22
N ALA A 118 -4.10 5.06 0.66
CA ALA A 118 -3.70 3.83 -0.01
C ALA A 118 -4.05 3.86 -1.50
N PRO A 119 -3.13 3.44 -2.39
CA PRO A 119 -1.89 2.70 -2.13
C PRO A 119 -0.63 3.55 -1.93
N VAL A 120 -0.75 4.88 -1.81
CA VAL A 120 0.42 5.76 -1.58
C VAL A 120 1.13 5.36 -0.29
N GLU A 121 0.36 5.09 0.77
CA GLU A 121 0.86 4.54 2.01
C GLU A 121 0.24 3.18 2.29
N MET A 122 0.85 2.41 3.19
CA MET A 122 0.31 1.10 3.58
C MET A 122 -1.07 1.24 4.25
N VAL A 123 -1.98 0.34 3.91
CA VAL A 123 -3.36 0.34 4.39
C VAL A 123 -3.52 0.13 5.91
N ASN A 124 -2.48 -0.38 6.60
CA ASN A 124 -2.55 -0.66 8.03
C ASN A 124 -2.73 0.63 8.85
N PRO A 125 -3.88 0.84 9.51
CA PRO A 125 -4.17 2.08 10.26
C PRO A 125 -3.24 2.30 11.45
N PHE A 126 -2.67 1.23 12.03
CA PHE A 126 -1.76 1.33 13.16
C PHE A 126 -0.44 2.02 12.78
N HIS A 127 -0.02 1.98 11.51
CA HIS A 127 1.11 2.77 11.02
C HIS A 127 0.80 4.28 11.06
N GLY A 128 -0.42 4.68 10.69
CA GLY A 128 -0.88 6.06 10.81
C GLY A 128 -0.98 6.51 12.28
N LEU A 129 -1.57 5.69 13.14
CA LEU A 129 -1.65 5.96 14.58
C LEU A 129 -0.27 6.12 15.20
N TYR A 130 0.68 5.25 14.84
CA TYR A 130 2.07 5.33 15.28
C TYR A 130 2.74 6.63 14.79
N ALA A 131 2.64 6.94 13.50
CA ALA A 131 3.23 8.15 12.93
C ALA A 131 2.65 9.43 13.56
N GLY A 132 1.34 9.47 13.83
CA GLY A 132 0.68 10.59 14.50
C GLY A 132 1.22 10.85 15.91
N VAL A 133 1.39 9.78 16.71
CA VAL A 133 1.85 9.86 18.10
C VAL A 133 3.34 10.12 18.20
N THR A 134 4.15 9.52 17.34
CA THR A 134 5.61 9.53 17.48
C THR A 134 6.33 10.46 16.51
N ARG A 135 5.77 10.71 15.33
CA ARG A 135 6.44 11.37 14.20
C ARG A 135 7.76 10.70 13.81
N MET A 136 7.79 9.39 13.96
CA MET A 136 8.94 8.54 13.57
C MET A 136 8.55 7.60 12.46
N THR A 137 9.52 7.24 11.63
CA THR A 137 9.38 6.14 10.68
C THR A 137 9.12 4.83 11.43
N ARG A 138 8.68 3.79 10.74
CA ARG A 138 8.53 2.44 11.35
C ARG A 138 9.85 1.87 11.92
N ALA A 139 11.00 2.37 11.45
CA ALA A 139 12.29 2.05 12.02
C ALA A 139 12.60 2.77 13.35
N GLY A 140 11.72 3.69 13.80
CA GLY A 140 11.91 4.46 15.02
C GLY A 140 12.78 5.71 14.84
N GLU A 141 12.89 6.21 13.63
CA GLU A 141 13.75 7.36 13.28
C GLU A 141 12.92 8.57 12.82
N PRO A 142 13.41 9.81 13.07
CA PRO A 142 14.52 10.15 13.99
C PRO A 142 14.09 9.98 15.44
N GLU A 143 15.05 9.69 16.33
CA GLU A 143 14.81 9.61 17.77
C GLU A 143 14.12 10.89 18.29
N GLY A 144 13.04 10.71 19.06
CA GLY A 144 12.22 11.81 19.56
C GLY A 144 11.17 12.33 18.58
N GLY A 145 11.25 11.97 17.29
CA GLY A 145 10.28 12.34 16.25
C GLY A 145 10.66 13.61 15.45
N TRP A 146 10.38 13.56 14.16
CA TRP A 146 10.61 14.66 13.23
C TRP A 146 9.61 15.79 13.47
N TYR A 147 10.07 17.01 13.77
CA TYR A 147 9.23 18.13 14.22
C TYR A 147 8.24 17.70 15.32
N ALA A 148 8.78 17.16 16.43
CA ALA A 148 8.03 16.55 17.52
C ALA A 148 6.97 17.46 18.18
N ASN A 149 7.08 18.78 18.01
CA ASN A 149 6.09 19.76 18.44
C ASN A 149 4.74 19.62 17.67
N GLN A 150 4.71 18.86 16.59
CA GLN A 150 3.49 18.59 15.80
C GLN A 150 2.89 17.21 16.10
N LYS A 151 3.34 16.47 17.11
CA LYS A 151 2.74 15.22 17.56
C LYS A 151 1.30 15.41 17.98
N VAL A 152 0.49 14.39 17.79
CA VAL A 152 -0.86 14.30 18.35
C VAL A 152 -0.91 13.28 19.49
N THR A 153 -1.90 13.39 20.36
CA THR A 153 -2.12 12.41 21.42
C THR A 153 -2.72 11.12 20.84
N ARG A 154 -2.63 10.01 21.57
CA ARG A 154 -3.26 8.74 21.18
C ARG A 154 -4.76 8.89 20.95
N GLU A 155 -5.44 9.64 21.81
CA GLU A 155 -6.87 9.90 21.67
C GLU A 155 -7.18 10.69 20.40
N GLU A 156 -6.44 11.77 20.12
CA GLU A 156 -6.61 12.56 18.91
C GLU A 156 -6.33 11.74 17.63
N ALA A 157 -5.26 10.93 17.63
CA ALA A 157 -4.97 10.03 16.54
C ALA A 157 -6.11 9.01 16.33
N LEU A 158 -6.61 8.40 17.39
CA LEU A 158 -7.74 7.47 17.32
C LEU A 158 -9.01 8.15 16.79
N ARG A 159 -9.33 9.36 17.27
CA ARG A 159 -10.45 10.16 16.77
C ARG A 159 -10.33 10.47 15.30
N ALA A 160 -9.12 10.78 14.81
CA ALA A 160 -8.86 11.06 13.40
C ALA A 160 -9.23 9.87 12.51
N PHE A 161 -8.94 8.66 12.94
CA PHE A 161 -9.24 7.43 12.20
C PHE A 161 -10.64 6.85 12.47
N THR A 162 -11.43 7.49 13.31
CA THR A 162 -12.76 6.99 13.72
C THR A 162 -13.83 8.08 13.61
N ILE A 163 -14.20 8.72 14.73
CA ILE A 163 -15.34 9.64 14.79
C ILE A 163 -15.16 10.91 13.94
N TRP A 164 -13.94 11.47 13.82
CA TRP A 164 -13.72 12.62 12.95
C TRP A 164 -13.77 12.26 11.47
N ALA A 165 -13.31 11.05 11.11
CA ALA A 165 -13.46 10.53 9.75
C ALA A 165 -14.94 10.29 9.40
N ALA A 166 -15.74 9.74 10.33
CA ALA A 166 -17.18 9.59 10.17
C ALA A 166 -17.88 10.96 10.02
N TYR A 167 -17.51 11.94 10.85
CA TYR A 167 -18.01 13.31 10.74
C TYR A 167 -17.71 13.93 9.35
N GLY A 168 -16.50 13.72 8.84
CA GLY A 168 -16.11 14.17 7.51
C GLY A 168 -16.93 13.59 6.36
N GLN A 169 -17.71 12.53 6.61
CA GLN A 169 -18.58 11.84 5.65
C GLN A 169 -20.07 11.99 5.95
N PHE A 170 -20.47 12.80 6.94
CA PHE A 170 -21.85 12.89 7.46
C PHE A 170 -22.39 11.58 8.03
N GLU A 171 -21.55 10.75 8.62
CA GLU A 171 -21.88 9.42 9.14
C GLU A 171 -21.59 9.28 10.65
N GLU A 172 -21.33 10.37 11.35
CA GLU A 172 -21.04 10.38 12.78
C GLU A 172 -22.18 9.85 13.65
N ASP A 173 -23.41 9.92 13.19
CA ASP A 173 -24.58 9.33 13.85
C ASP A 173 -24.73 7.83 13.55
N LEU A 174 -24.02 7.32 12.53
CA LEU A 174 -24.12 5.96 12.04
C LEU A 174 -22.95 5.09 12.52
N LYS A 175 -21.73 5.64 12.53
CA LYS A 175 -20.47 4.94 12.86
C LYS A 175 -19.43 5.86 13.48
N GLY A 176 -18.22 5.34 13.72
CA GLY A 176 -17.08 6.09 14.24
C GLY A 176 -16.95 6.08 15.77
N SER A 177 -17.96 5.55 16.50
CA SER A 177 -17.90 5.32 17.94
C SER A 177 -18.81 4.15 18.32
N LEU A 178 -18.51 3.53 19.49
CA LEU A 178 -19.31 2.43 20.04
C LEU A 178 -20.38 3.00 20.97
N GLU A 179 -21.50 3.43 20.41
CA GLU A 179 -22.63 4.01 21.12
C GLU A 179 -23.94 3.32 20.74
N PRO A 180 -24.92 3.25 21.66
CA PRO A 180 -26.22 2.69 21.35
C PRO A 180 -26.89 3.41 20.18
N GLY A 181 -27.32 2.65 19.17
CA GLY A 181 -27.98 3.16 17.96
C GLY A 181 -27.06 3.28 16.76
N LYS A 182 -25.75 3.18 16.93
CA LYS A 182 -24.79 3.12 15.82
C LYS A 182 -24.53 1.68 15.35
N LEU A 183 -23.91 1.54 14.20
CA LEU A 183 -23.46 0.25 13.70
C LEU A 183 -22.47 -0.40 14.66
N ALA A 184 -22.55 -1.71 14.79
CA ALA A 184 -21.59 -2.49 15.53
C ALA A 184 -20.34 -2.75 14.66
N ASP A 185 -19.60 -1.66 14.39
CA ASP A 185 -18.34 -1.66 13.67
C ASP A 185 -17.21 -1.51 14.68
N PHE A 186 -16.44 -2.58 14.89
CA PHE A 186 -15.32 -2.55 15.82
C PHE A 186 -14.24 -3.57 15.44
N VAL A 187 -13.04 -3.33 15.99
CA VAL A 187 -11.91 -4.25 15.89
C VAL A 187 -11.44 -4.64 17.26
N VAL A 188 -11.21 -5.94 17.45
CA VAL A 188 -10.51 -6.48 18.64
C VAL A 188 -9.03 -6.56 18.29
N ILE A 189 -8.19 -5.96 19.12
CA ILE A 189 -6.75 -5.87 18.89
C ILE A 189 -5.96 -6.65 19.93
N ASP A 190 -4.72 -7.00 19.62
CA ASP A 190 -3.89 -7.90 20.43
C ASP A 190 -3.27 -7.23 21.68
N ARG A 191 -3.37 -5.91 21.80
CA ARG A 191 -2.86 -5.14 22.97
C ARG A 191 -3.63 -3.84 23.14
N ASP A 192 -3.54 -3.25 24.33
CA ASP A 192 -4.18 -1.98 24.64
C ASP A 192 -3.44 -0.81 23.96
N TYR A 193 -4.03 -0.24 22.92
CA TYR A 193 -3.49 0.90 22.18
C TYR A 193 -3.23 2.12 23.07
N MET A 194 -4.06 2.34 24.11
CA MET A 194 -3.94 3.53 24.95
C MET A 194 -2.75 3.46 25.92
N THR A 195 -2.28 2.26 26.27
CA THR A 195 -1.28 2.06 27.31
C THR A 195 -0.03 1.30 26.90
N CYS A 196 -0.02 0.62 25.74
CA CYS A 196 1.19 -0.06 25.26
C CYS A 196 2.35 0.93 25.05
N PRO A 197 3.62 0.51 25.06
CA PRO A 197 4.76 1.33 24.62
C PRO A 197 4.51 1.96 23.25
N GLU A 198 4.95 3.21 23.03
CA GLU A 198 4.68 3.91 21.77
C GLU A 198 5.26 3.16 20.57
N GLU A 199 6.45 2.58 20.74
CA GLU A 199 7.14 1.78 19.71
C GLU A 199 6.40 0.52 19.28
N GLU A 200 5.45 0.05 20.11
CA GLU A 200 4.63 -1.13 19.80
C GLU A 200 3.35 -0.81 19.04
N ILE A 201 2.96 0.47 18.94
CA ILE A 201 1.69 0.85 18.27
C ILE A 201 1.66 0.35 16.82
N LYS A 202 2.77 0.49 16.09
CA LYS A 202 2.90 0.04 14.69
C LYS A 202 2.76 -1.47 14.50
N ASP A 203 2.96 -2.24 15.56
CA ASP A 203 2.94 -3.71 15.57
C ASP A 203 1.62 -4.29 16.07
N ILE A 204 0.64 -3.44 16.41
CA ILE A 204 -0.70 -3.85 16.82
C ILE A 204 -1.38 -4.62 15.68
N GLN A 205 -2.04 -5.72 16.04
CA GLN A 205 -2.74 -6.57 15.08
C GLN A 205 -4.23 -6.71 15.44
N ALA A 206 -5.06 -6.69 14.40
CA ALA A 206 -6.45 -7.07 14.53
C ALA A 206 -6.54 -8.57 14.81
N LEU A 207 -7.25 -8.94 15.88
CA LEU A 207 -7.62 -10.32 16.21
C LEU A 207 -8.98 -10.68 15.62
N MET A 208 -9.89 -9.70 15.58
CA MET A 208 -11.22 -9.84 14.98
C MET A 208 -11.68 -8.48 14.46
N THR A 209 -12.36 -8.47 13.32
CA THR A 209 -13.05 -7.29 12.80
C THR A 209 -14.53 -7.62 12.64
N VAL A 210 -15.36 -6.72 13.15
CA VAL A 210 -16.82 -6.79 13.04
C VAL A 210 -17.29 -5.56 12.27
N SER A 211 -18.13 -5.77 11.26
CA SER A 211 -18.75 -4.72 10.45
C SER A 211 -20.25 -4.96 10.36
N GLY A 212 -21.06 -3.95 10.69
CA GLY A 212 -22.52 -4.07 10.74
C GLY A 212 -23.03 -5.15 11.69
N GLY A 213 -22.24 -5.53 12.71
CA GLY A 213 -22.57 -6.62 13.64
C GLY A 213 -22.16 -8.01 13.16
N GLU A 214 -21.60 -8.15 11.96
CA GLU A 214 -21.10 -9.41 11.42
C GLU A 214 -19.58 -9.52 11.53
N VAL A 215 -19.08 -10.70 11.92
CA VAL A 215 -17.62 -10.95 11.96
C VAL A 215 -17.11 -11.14 10.54
N VAL A 216 -16.36 -10.16 10.05
CA VAL A 216 -15.80 -10.16 8.68
C VAL A 216 -14.35 -10.65 8.63
N TYR A 217 -13.66 -10.64 9.77
CA TYR A 217 -12.29 -11.13 9.90
C TYR A 217 -12.06 -11.72 11.29
N THR A 218 -11.38 -12.83 11.34
CA THR A 218 -10.81 -13.39 12.58
C THR A 218 -9.39 -13.84 12.27
N LYS A 219 -8.43 -13.34 13.07
CA LYS A 219 -7.05 -13.77 12.95
C LYS A 219 -6.96 -15.26 13.30
N ASP A 220 -6.43 -16.03 12.37
CA ASP A 220 -6.11 -17.42 12.65
C ASP A 220 -4.94 -17.47 13.64
N THR A 221 -5.22 -17.96 14.83
CA THR A 221 -4.24 -18.14 15.92
C THR A 221 -3.73 -19.57 16.00
N SER A 222 -4.13 -20.44 15.08
CA SER A 222 -3.62 -21.80 15.03
C SER A 222 -2.11 -21.80 14.82
N GLU A 223 -1.43 -22.77 15.43
CA GLU A 223 0.01 -22.92 15.24
C GLU A 223 0.34 -23.25 13.77
N PRO A 224 1.43 -22.72 13.21
CA PRO A 224 1.82 -23.06 11.86
C PRO A 224 2.20 -24.53 11.77
N THR A 225 1.75 -25.19 10.73
CA THR A 225 2.18 -26.55 10.41
C THR A 225 3.50 -26.50 9.63
N ILE A 226 4.51 -27.21 10.07
CA ILE A 226 5.77 -27.38 9.35
C ILE A 226 5.75 -28.76 8.71
N LEU A 227 5.96 -28.83 7.40
CA LEU A 227 6.03 -30.06 6.63
C LEU A 227 7.48 -30.31 6.20
N TRP A 228 8.07 -31.37 6.68
CA TRP A 228 9.35 -31.90 6.21
C TRP A 228 9.10 -33.00 5.17
N GLN A 229 9.47 -32.76 3.93
CA GLN A 229 9.22 -33.68 2.81
C GLN A 229 7.77 -34.21 2.78
N GLY A 230 6.81 -33.29 3.00
CA GLY A 230 5.37 -33.60 3.01
C GLY A 230 4.85 -34.24 4.30
N LYS A 231 5.68 -34.46 5.32
CA LYS A 231 5.27 -35.00 6.62
C LYS A 231 5.25 -33.91 7.69
N PRO A 232 4.24 -33.87 8.56
CA PRO A 232 4.20 -32.91 9.66
C PRO A 232 5.38 -33.08 10.61
N VAL A 233 6.00 -31.93 10.93
CA VAL A 233 7.00 -31.83 12.01
C VAL A 233 6.27 -31.64 13.33
N THR A 234 6.52 -32.49 14.31
CA THR A 234 5.94 -32.32 15.64
C THR A 234 6.73 -31.31 16.44
N LEU A 235 6.09 -30.22 16.86
CA LEU A 235 6.67 -29.20 17.71
C LEU A 235 6.17 -29.40 19.16
N LEU A 236 7.00 -30.01 20.01
CA LEU A 236 6.66 -30.24 21.43
C LEU A 236 6.64 -28.93 22.22
N SER A 237 7.46 -27.97 21.81
CA SER A 237 7.60 -26.66 22.45
C SER A 237 6.78 -25.57 21.76
N GLY A 238 5.97 -25.94 20.75
CA GLY A 238 5.22 -24.98 19.91
C GLY A 238 6.10 -24.16 18.99
N ALA A 239 5.46 -23.26 18.24
CA ALA A 239 6.12 -22.29 17.37
C ALA A 239 5.96 -20.87 17.93
N LEU A 240 6.98 -20.02 17.74
CA LEU A 240 6.90 -18.59 17.98
C LEU A 240 6.79 -17.88 16.63
N ILE A 241 5.84 -16.97 16.51
CA ILE A 241 5.67 -16.15 15.31
C ILE A 241 6.08 -14.73 15.69
N GLU A 242 7.09 -14.20 15.03
CA GLU A 242 7.50 -12.80 15.16
C GLU A 242 7.14 -12.01 13.92
N GLN A 243 6.68 -10.81 14.13
CA GLN A 243 6.45 -9.87 13.05
C GLN A 243 7.79 -9.28 12.55
N PRO A 244 7.95 -9.09 11.24
CA PRO A 244 6.93 -9.18 10.16
C PRO A 244 6.77 -10.56 9.50
N GLY A 245 6.69 -11.68 10.22
CA GLY A 245 6.34 -12.96 9.63
C GLY A 245 7.40 -14.05 9.75
N THR A 246 8.41 -13.88 10.63
CA THR A 246 9.39 -14.93 10.89
C THR A 246 8.81 -15.96 11.87
N ILE A 247 8.82 -17.22 11.45
CA ILE A 247 8.44 -18.36 12.29
C ILE A 247 9.69 -18.92 12.94
N TYR A 248 9.65 -19.01 14.27
CA TYR A 248 10.67 -19.69 15.06
C TYR A 248 10.10 -21.00 15.61
N ALA A 249 10.92 -22.04 15.59
CA ALA A 249 10.59 -23.29 16.26
C ALA A 249 11.79 -23.76 17.08
N SER A 250 11.52 -24.59 18.07
CA SER A 250 12.58 -25.19 18.88
C SER A 250 13.57 -25.94 18.00
N ALA A 251 14.84 -25.59 18.11
CA ALA A 251 15.92 -26.29 17.36
C ALA A 251 15.92 -27.78 17.60
N SER A 252 15.67 -28.21 18.86
CA SER A 252 15.59 -29.62 19.24
C SER A 252 14.39 -30.34 18.61
N ASP A 253 13.21 -29.66 18.52
CA ASP A 253 12.03 -30.25 17.88
C ASP A 253 12.27 -30.40 16.38
N LEU A 254 12.81 -29.38 15.71
CA LEU A 254 13.15 -29.47 14.29
C LEU A 254 14.15 -30.59 14.02
N ALA A 255 15.27 -30.59 14.75
CA ALA A 255 16.33 -31.57 14.55
C ALA A 255 15.87 -33.02 14.85
N GLY A 256 15.06 -33.21 15.90
CA GLY A 256 14.50 -34.51 16.24
C GLY A 256 13.64 -35.14 15.17
N ASN A 257 12.87 -34.32 14.44
CA ASN A 257 12.01 -34.80 13.36
C ASN A 257 12.75 -35.18 12.07
N ILE A 258 13.98 -34.67 11.88
CA ILE A 258 14.76 -34.87 10.64
C ILE A 258 16.09 -35.61 10.87
N SER A 259 16.35 -36.06 12.08
CA SER A 259 17.60 -36.75 12.48
C SER A 259 18.85 -35.87 12.27
N ALA A 260 18.74 -34.56 12.49
CA ALA A 260 19.89 -33.66 12.47
C ALA A 260 20.58 -33.62 13.83
N VAL A 261 21.86 -33.30 13.80
CA VAL A 261 22.69 -33.13 15.01
C VAL A 261 22.76 -31.65 15.35
N LEU A 262 22.65 -31.32 16.64
CA LEU A 262 22.75 -29.96 17.16
C LEU A 262 23.97 -29.82 18.05
N GLU A 263 24.74 -28.76 17.81
CA GLU A 263 25.86 -28.35 18.71
C GLU A 263 25.56 -26.91 19.16
N ARG A 264 25.53 -26.71 20.50
CA ARG A 264 25.19 -25.39 21.08
C ARG A 264 26.45 -24.54 21.23
N GLY A 265 26.43 -23.34 20.65
CA GLY A 265 27.40 -22.28 20.83
C GLY A 265 26.95 -21.22 21.83
N GLU A 266 27.69 -20.11 21.92
CA GLU A 266 27.32 -18.95 22.72
C GLU A 266 26.37 -18.03 21.88
N GLY A 267 25.06 -18.08 22.17
CA GLY A 267 24.03 -17.34 21.40
C GLY A 267 23.73 -17.95 20.05
N THR A 268 24.25 -19.11 19.70
CA THR A 268 24.02 -19.79 18.42
C THR A 268 23.81 -21.29 18.62
N VAL A 269 23.26 -21.93 17.59
CA VAL A 269 23.25 -23.39 17.48
C VAL A 269 23.70 -23.78 16.08
N THR A 270 24.61 -24.76 16.01
CA THR A 270 24.98 -25.38 14.73
C THR A 270 24.12 -26.59 14.49
N VAL A 271 23.41 -26.60 13.36
CA VAL A 271 22.63 -27.74 12.89
C VAL A 271 23.41 -28.47 11.79
N THR A 272 23.51 -29.77 11.88
CA THR A 272 24.17 -30.63 10.87
C THR A 272 23.24 -31.74 10.44
N CYS A 273 22.98 -31.83 9.11
CA CYS A 273 22.18 -32.89 8.51
C CYS A 273 22.90 -33.45 7.27
N GLY A 274 23.41 -34.66 7.37
CA GLY A 274 24.27 -35.25 6.35
C GLY A 274 25.59 -34.46 6.22
N GLU A 275 25.90 -33.99 5.00
CA GLU A 275 27.12 -33.20 4.72
C GLU A 275 26.88 -31.67 4.86
N GLN A 276 25.66 -31.24 5.12
CA GLN A 276 25.29 -29.85 5.27
C GLN A 276 25.32 -29.42 6.74
N SER A 277 25.84 -28.22 6.99
CA SER A 277 25.90 -27.65 8.33
C SER A 277 25.69 -26.13 8.27
N ALA A 278 24.94 -25.60 9.23
CA ALA A 278 24.67 -24.16 9.36
C ALA A 278 24.71 -23.74 10.82
N GLU A 279 25.29 -22.57 11.08
CA GLU A 279 25.25 -21.91 12.39
C GLU A 279 24.11 -20.89 12.39
N LEU A 280 23.20 -20.98 13.35
CA LEU A 280 21.98 -20.21 13.43
C LEU A 280 21.94 -19.44 14.76
N PRO A 281 21.46 -18.16 14.73
CA PRO A 281 21.20 -17.43 15.96
C PRO A 281 20.05 -18.08 16.74
N VAL A 282 20.15 -18.11 18.06
CA VAL A 282 19.09 -18.64 18.92
C VAL A 282 18.43 -17.56 19.74
N LYS A 283 17.13 -17.73 19.95
CA LYS A 283 16.32 -17.02 20.91
C LYS A 283 15.90 -18.02 21.99
N THR A 284 16.41 -17.87 23.21
CA THR A 284 16.05 -18.77 24.31
C THR A 284 14.76 -18.28 24.99
N VAL A 285 13.72 -19.11 24.98
CA VAL A 285 12.44 -18.85 25.64
C VAL A 285 12.07 -20.05 26.50
N ASN A 286 11.79 -19.82 27.77
CA ASN A 286 11.45 -20.89 28.74
C ASN A 286 12.45 -22.07 28.76
N GLY A 287 13.70 -21.77 28.50
CA GLY A 287 14.77 -22.81 28.52
C GLY A 287 14.94 -23.62 27.23
N ALA A 288 14.12 -23.37 26.22
CA ALA A 288 14.28 -23.95 24.90
C ALA A 288 14.89 -22.92 23.91
N ASP A 289 15.75 -23.40 23.03
CA ASP A 289 16.41 -22.58 22.01
C ASP A 289 15.61 -22.62 20.72
N TYR A 290 15.08 -21.47 20.32
CA TYR A 290 14.30 -21.27 19.11
C TYR A 290 15.18 -20.71 18.00
N VAL A 291 15.02 -21.23 16.80
CA VAL A 291 15.71 -20.80 15.57
C VAL A 291 14.71 -20.43 14.50
N PRO A 292 15.06 -19.49 13.56
CA PRO A 292 14.21 -19.21 12.42
C PRO A 292 14.04 -20.47 11.56
N VAL A 293 12.80 -20.90 11.34
CA VAL A 293 12.47 -22.15 10.61
C VAL A 293 13.03 -22.14 9.20
N ARG A 294 12.92 -21.02 8.49
CA ARG A 294 13.49 -20.86 7.14
C ARG A 294 15.03 -21.08 7.16
N ALA A 295 15.73 -20.34 7.98
CA ALA A 295 17.19 -20.43 8.06
C ALA A 295 17.66 -21.83 8.47
N PHE A 296 16.90 -22.53 9.32
CA PHE A 296 17.21 -23.91 9.71
C PHE A 296 17.19 -24.86 8.51
N PHE A 297 16.11 -24.85 7.72
CA PHE A 297 15.98 -25.76 6.59
C PHE A 297 16.85 -25.37 5.39
N GLU A 298 16.97 -24.08 5.09
CA GLU A 298 17.84 -23.59 4.01
C GLU A 298 19.31 -23.88 4.33
N GLY A 299 19.73 -23.72 5.58
CA GLY A 299 21.07 -24.01 6.03
C GLY A 299 21.50 -25.49 5.90
N ILE A 300 20.56 -26.41 5.80
CA ILE A 300 20.77 -27.83 5.56
C ILE A 300 20.35 -28.30 4.16
N GLY A 301 20.24 -27.36 3.19
CA GLY A 301 20.07 -27.63 1.77
C GLY A 301 18.61 -27.86 1.32
N TYR A 302 17.63 -27.27 1.98
CA TYR A 302 16.23 -27.36 1.61
C TYR A 302 15.64 -25.97 1.32
N ALA A 303 14.90 -25.84 0.22
CA ALA A 303 14.08 -24.69 -0.05
C ALA A 303 12.83 -24.68 0.85
N VAL A 304 12.42 -23.48 1.30
CA VAL A 304 11.30 -23.29 2.22
C VAL A 304 10.23 -22.43 1.58
N THR A 305 9.01 -22.94 1.49
CA THR A 305 7.85 -22.25 0.98
C THR A 305 6.83 -22.06 2.10
N TRP A 306 6.31 -20.84 2.25
CA TRP A 306 5.22 -20.51 3.16
C TRP A 306 3.90 -20.42 2.40
N CYS A 307 2.87 -21.09 2.87
CA CYS A 307 1.50 -20.94 2.41
C CYS A 307 0.67 -20.21 3.49
N PRO A 308 0.31 -18.92 3.26
CA PRO A 308 -0.42 -18.14 4.27
C PRO A 308 -1.80 -18.69 4.56
N ASP A 309 -2.52 -19.16 3.54
CA ASP A 309 -3.91 -19.63 3.67
C ASP A 309 -4.03 -20.88 4.54
N SER A 310 -3.08 -21.82 4.41
CA SER A 310 -3.02 -23.04 5.23
C SER A 310 -2.10 -22.91 6.44
N ARG A 311 -1.42 -21.79 6.61
CA ARG A 311 -0.36 -21.55 7.62
C ARG A 311 0.65 -22.69 7.64
N THR A 312 1.09 -23.11 6.46
CA THR A 312 1.96 -24.26 6.30
C THR A 312 3.32 -23.83 5.74
N VAL A 313 4.39 -24.24 6.44
CA VAL A 313 5.76 -24.20 5.93
C VAL A 313 6.04 -25.53 5.26
N SER A 314 6.33 -25.54 3.97
CA SER A 314 6.71 -26.75 3.22
C SER A 314 8.19 -26.69 2.87
N THR A 315 8.87 -27.84 2.92
CA THR A 315 10.27 -27.96 2.54
C THR A 315 10.44 -28.90 1.37
N SER A 316 11.32 -28.54 0.43
CA SER A 316 11.74 -29.38 -0.69
C SER A 316 13.26 -29.41 -0.79
N ARG A 317 13.85 -30.51 -1.24
CA ARG A 317 15.30 -30.61 -1.40
C ARG A 317 15.77 -29.69 -2.52
N MET A 318 16.77 -28.83 -2.26
CA MET A 318 17.41 -28.06 -3.32
C MET A 318 18.09 -28.98 -4.32
N SER A 319 17.90 -28.75 -5.62
CA SER A 319 18.64 -29.49 -6.65
C SER A 319 20.08 -28.98 -6.67
N THR A 320 21.05 -29.86 -6.92
CA THR A 320 22.47 -29.48 -6.99
C THR A 320 22.81 -28.57 -8.17
N ALA A 321 21.83 -28.24 -9.00
CA ALA A 321 21.93 -27.27 -10.10
C ALA A 321 21.72 -25.82 -9.66
N ASP A 322 21.10 -25.58 -8.48
CA ASP A 322 20.73 -24.25 -7.98
C ASP A 322 21.79 -23.59 -7.07
N THR A 323 22.97 -24.21 -6.88
CA THR A 323 24.00 -23.69 -5.97
C THR A 323 24.98 -22.71 -6.61
N SER A 324 24.75 -22.24 -7.83
CA SER A 324 25.53 -21.14 -8.42
C SER A 324 24.67 -19.90 -8.51
N GLU A 325 24.97 -18.93 -7.65
CA GLU A 325 24.35 -17.60 -7.50
C GLU A 325 23.17 -17.50 -6.51
N ALA A 326 23.47 -17.65 -5.22
CA ALA A 326 22.71 -16.94 -4.20
C ALA A 326 23.22 -15.49 -4.22
N ALA A 327 22.72 -14.67 -5.15
CA ALA A 327 22.81 -13.23 -5.04
C ALA A 327 22.10 -12.80 -3.75
N ALA A 328 22.74 -11.96 -2.97
CA ALA A 328 22.19 -11.41 -1.74
C ALA A 328 20.82 -10.81 -2.04
N GLN A 329 19.76 -11.42 -1.52
CA GLN A 329 18.42 -10.85 -1.60
C GLN A 329 18.41 -9.52 -0.83
N PRO A 330 17.77 -8.46 -1.37
CA PRO A 330 17.60 -7.21 -0.65
C PRO A 330 16.79 -7.44 0.65
N PRO A 331 16.90 -6.53 1.63
CA PRO A 331 16.16 -6.64 2.88
C PRO A 331 14.67 -6.82 2.61
N VAL A 332 14.03 -7.70 3.36
CA VAL A 332 12.63 -8.13 3.20
C VAL A 332 11.62 -6.97 3.11
N ASP A 333 11.96 -5.77 3.63
CA ASP A 333 11.07 -4.60 3.66
C ASP A 333 10.85 -3.93 2.30
N GLU A 334 11.87 -3.82 1.46
CA GLU A 334 11.75 -3.16 0.16
C GLU A 334 11.02 -4.05 -0.86
N TYR A 335 11.27 -5.34 -0.79
CA TYR A 335 10.64 -6.32 -1.67
C TYR A 335 9.16 -6.58 -1.33
N SER A 336 8.82 -6.64 -0.04
CA SER A 336 7.43 -6.73 0.42
C SER A 336 6.62 -5.48 0.08
N PHE A 337 7.25 -4.32 0.09
CA PHE A 337 6.64 -3.05 -0.29
C PHE A 337 6.30 -3.00 -1.79
N GLN A 338 7.25 -3.39 -2.65
CA GLN A 338 7.03 -3.43 -4.11
C GLN A 338 5.95 -4.44 -4.49
N LEU A 339 5.94 -5.64 -3.87
CA LEU A 339 4.89 -6.64 -4.07
C LEU A 339 3.51 -6.18 -3.60
N GLY A 340 3.43 -5.49 -2.45
CA GLY A 340 2.17 -4.97 -1.93
C GLY A 340 1.56 -3.90 -2.82
N ASN A 341 2.38 -3.00 -3.35
CA ASN A 341 1.96 -2.00 -4.33
C ASN A 341 1.50 -2.64 -5.62
N PHE A 342 2.27 -3.58 -6.15
CA PHE A 342 1.95 -4.30 -7.38
C PHE A 342 0.64 -5.10 -7.26
N ASP A 343 0.45 -5.83 -6.15
CA ASP A 343 -0.79 -6.56 -5.87
C ASP A 343 -2.00 -5.63 -5.73
N GLY A 344 -1.84 -4.50 -5.08
CA GLY A 344 -2.88 -3.46 -4.96
C GLY A 344 -3.28 -2.88 -6.32
N THR A 345 -2.31 -2.55 -7.16
CA THR A 345 -2.53 -2.02 -8.51
C THR A 345 -3.24 -3.03 -9.39
N VAL A 346 -2.79 -4.30 -9.42
CA VAL A 346 -3.44 -5.38 -10.18
C VAL A 346 -4.88 -5.62 -9.69
N GLY A 347 -5.12 -5.61 -8.37
CA GLY A 347 -6.45 -5.75 -7.81
C GLY A 347 -7.40 -4.63 -8.24
N ALA A 348 -6.96 -3.38 -8.16
CA ALA A 348 -7.74 -2.21 -8.58
C ALA A 348 -8.09 -2.28 -10.08
N PHE A 349 -7.15 -2.70 -10.93
CA PHE A 349 -7.42 -2.86 -12.36
C PHE A 349 -8.36 -4.03 -12.67
N CYS A 350 -8.29 -5.14 -11.92
CA CYS A 350 -9.29 -6.20 -12.03
C CYS A 350 -10.71 -5.69 -11.73
N ASP A 351 -10.89 -4.90 -10.67
CA ASP A 351 -12.18 -4.27 -10.35
C ASP A 351 -12.69 -3.37 -11.49
N VAL A 352 -11.81 -2.53 -12.05
CA VAL A 352 -12.17 -1.61 -13.15
C VAL A 352 -12.59 -2.35 -14.42
N ILE A 353 -11.95 -3.50 -14.72
CA ILE A 353 -12.31 -4.36 -15.86
C ILE A 353 -13.64 -5.07 -15.59
N MET A 354 -13.82 -5.65 -14.40
CA MET A 354 -15.06 -6.35 -14.05
C MET A 354 -16.29 -5.45 -14.01
N THR A 355 -16.12 -4.20 -13.64
CA THR A 355 -17.21 -3.20 -13.68
C THR A 355 -17.51 -2.67 -15.09
N GLY A 356 -16.70 -3.05 -16.08
CA GLY A 356 -16.83 -2.57 -17.46
C GLY A 356 -16.40 -1.10 -17.64
N ALA A 357 -15.73 -0.51 -16.66
CA ALA A 357 -15.23 0.87 -16.75
C ALA A 357 -14.01 0.96 -17.67
N LYS A 358 -13.28 -0.14 -17.83
CA LYS A 358 -12.22 -0.31 -18.84
C LYS A 358 -12.30 -1.72 -19.45
N GLU A 359 -11.90 -1.84 -20.70
CA GLU A 359 -11.82 -3.13 -21.38
C GLU A 359 -10.43 -3.77 -21.22
N LEU A 360 -9.42 -2.91 -21.02
CA LEU A 360 -8.01 -3.28 -20.89
C LEU A 360 -7.28 -2.37 -19.91
N ALA A 361 -6.38 -2.94 -19.10
CA ALA A 361 -5.54 -2.21 -18.17
C ALA A 361 -4.12 -2.81 -18.12
N PHE A 362 -3.14 -2.02 -17.65
CA PHE A 362 -1.74 -2.43 -17.54
C PHE A 362 -1.29 -2.37 -16.08
N SER A 363 -0.49 -3.34 -15.66
CA SER A 363 0.23 -3.25 -14.40
C SER A 363 1.31 -2.16 -14.48
N ASP A 364 1.91 -1.83 -13.34
CA ASP A 364 3.19 -1.15 -13.32
C ASP A 364 4.24 -1.99 -14.08
N PRO A 365 5.23 -1.34 -14.73
CA PRO A 365 6.35 -2.05 -15.34
C PRO A 365 7.16 -2.82 -14.28
N PHE A 366 7.67 -3.99 -14.66
CA PHE A 366 8.49 -4.83 -13.76
C PHE A 366 9.67 -5.44 -14.50
N ASP A 367 10.71 -5.80 -13.77
CA ASP A 367 11.91 -6.39 -14.35
C ASP A 367 11.68 -7.87 -14.73
N PRO A 368 12.21 -8.36 -15.84
CA PRO A 368 12.01 -9.72 -16.32
C PRO A 368 12.37 -10.82 -15.29
N GLU A 369 13.28 -10.53 -14.38
CA GLU A 369 13.71 -11.45 -13.32
C GLU A 369 12.62 -11.66 -12.23
N ASP A 370 11.69 -10.72 -12.08
CA ASP A 370 10.58 -10.80 -11.11
C ASP A 370 9.37 -11.58 -11.66
N GLU A 371 9.34 -11.87 -12.96
CA GLU A 371 8.20 -12.54 -13.63
C GLU A 371 7.74 -13.82 -12.93
N PRO A 372 8.59 -14.77 -12.54
CA PRO A 372 8.13 -16.03 -11.95
C PRO A 372 7.37 -15.83 -10.63
N LEU A 373 7.73 -14.80 -9.87
CA LEU A 373 7.07 -14.47 -8.63
C LEU A 373 5.76 -13.70 -8.89
N LEU A 374 5.84 -12.63 -9.65
CA LEU A 374 4.70 -11.75 -9.92
C LEU A 374 3.58 -12.48 -10.66
N THR A 375 3.91 -13.39 -11.60
CA THR A 375 2.91 -14.20 -12.32
C THR A 375 2.03 -15.01 -11.38
N SER A 376 2.57 -15.54 -10.29
CA SER A 376 1.78 -16.31 -9.32
C SER A 376 0.72 -15.46 -8.62
N TYR A 377 1.07 -14.20 -8.31
CA TYR A 377 0.16 -13.23 -7.71
C TYR A 377 -0.90 -12.75 -8.69
N VAL A 378 -0.48 -12.35 -9.90
CA VAL A 378 -1.39 -11.90 -10.95
C VAL A 378 -2.40 -13.00 -11.32
N ALA A 379 -1.93 -14.24 -11.48
CA ALA A 379 -2.80 -15.38 -11.79
C ALA A 379 -3.87 -15.58 -10.72
N LYS A 380 -3.48 -15.60 -9.44
CA LYS A 380 -4.41 -15.79 -8.32
C LYS A 380 -5.40 -14.62 -8.24
N LYS A 381 -4.93 -13.39 -8.40
CA LYS A 381 -5.79 -12.21 -8.36
C LYS A 381 -6.78 -12.22 -9.52
N CYS A 382 -6.31 -12.41 -10.75
CA CYS A 382 -7.14 -12.47 -11.95
C CYS A 382 -8.18 -13.59 -11.88
N GLU A 383 -7.83 -14.78 -11.37
CA GLU A 383 -8.76 -15.88 -11.17
C GLU A 383 -9.91 -15.49 -10.22
N GLY A 384 -9.59 -14.84 -9.11
CA GLY A 384 -10.59 -14.37 -8.11
C GLY A 384 -11.60 -13.37 -8.68
N TYR A 385 -11.21 -12.59 -9.70
CA TYR A 385 -12.08 -11.61 -10.37
C TYR A 385 -12.67 -12.12 -11.70
N GLY A 386 -12.26 -13.28 -12.21
CA GLY A 386 -12.64 -13.74 -13.55
C GLY A 386 -12.01 -12.92 -14.68
N VAL A 387 -10.92 -12.23 -14.39
CA VAL A 387 -10.12 -11.45 -15.34
C VAL A 387 -8.98 -12.32 -15.87
N LYS A 388 -8.56 -12.09 -17.10
CA LYS A 388 -7.42 -12.75 -17.74
C LYS A 388 -6.21 -11.82 -17.75
N TYR A 389 -5.02 -12.37 -17.96
CA TYR A 389 -3.79 -11.59 -18.11
C TYR A 389 -2.92 -12.11 -19.25
N TYR A 390 -2.12 -11.21 -19.80
CA TYR A 390 -1.09 -11.48 -20.81
C TYR A 390 0.18 -10.71 -20.43
N ILE A 391 1.36 -11.33 -20.55
CA ILE A 391 2.63 -10.66 -20.29
C ILE A 391 3.14 -10.04 -21.58
N ASP A 392 3.22 -8.71 -21.61
CA ASP A 392 3.79 -7.98 -22.72
C ASP A 392 5.24 -7.57 -22.39
N LYS A 393 6.16 -8.05 -23.24
CA LYS A 393 7.61 -7.84 -23.12
C LYS A 393 8.13 -6.68 -23.99
N ASP A 394 7.23 -6.04 -24.72
CA ASP A 394 7.55 -5.03 -25.74
C ASP A 394 6.30 -4.17 -25.94
N LEU A 395 5.93 -3.40 -24.91
CA LEU A 395 4.70 -2.61 -24.84
C LEU A 395 4.54 -1.69 -26.06
N LEU A 396 3.34 -1.61 -26.60
CA LEU A 396 2.97 -0.65 -27.63
C LEU A 396 3.04 0.78 -27.07
N LEU A 397 4.09 1.52 -27.42
CA LEU A 397 4.29 2.91 -27.04
C LEU A 397 3.91 3.83 -28.20
N THR A 398 2.71 4.39 -28.12
CA THR A 398 2.20 5.36 -29.10
C THR A 398 2.43 6.80 -28.61
N LYS A 399 2.01 7.78 -29.41
CA LYS A 399 1.97 9.19 -28.96
C LYS A 399 1.17 9.44 -27.68
N LEU A 400 0.34 8.50 -27.22
CA LEU A 400 -0.35 8.59 -25.92
C LEU A 400 0.61 8.46 -24.74
N PHE A 401 1.72 7.73 -24.92
CA PHE A 401 2.70 7.40 -23.88
C PHE A 401 4.12 7.80 -24.29
N SER A 402 4.27 8.90 -25.00
CA SER A 402 5.55 9.37 -25.57
C SER A 402 6.64 9.64 -24.53
N THR A 403 6.28 9.76 -23.24
CA THR A 403 7.21 9.99 -22.12
C THR A 403 7.52 8.73 -21.32
N VAL A 404 6.94 7.57 -21.68
CA VAL A 404 7.17 6.31 -20.98
C VAL A 404 8.37 5.59 -21.61
N GLU A 405 9.40 5.35 -20.81
CA GLU A 405 10.55 4.52 -21.19
C GLU A 405 10.42 3.18 -20.48
N MET A 406 10.44 2.08 -21.22
CA MET A 406 10.29 0.72 -20.67
C MET A 406 11.61 0.08 -20.26
N ASP A 407 12.74 0.58 -20.74
CA ASP A 407 14.13 0.15 -20.45
C ASP A 407 14.31 -1.37 -20.22
N GLY A 408 13.65 -2.17 -21.07
CA GLY A 408 13.67 -3.63 -20.99
C GLY A 408 12.67 -4.26 -20.02
N GLN A 409 11.86 -3.46 -19.34
CA GLN A 409 10.84 -3.94 -18.43
C GLN A 409 9.61 -4.51 -19.14
N TRP A 410 8.85 -5.36 -18.45
CA TRP A 410 7.64 -6.00 -18.91
C TRP A 410 6.42 -5.48 -18.17
N VAL A 411 5.22 -5.70 -18.72
CA VAL A 411 3.94 -5.37 -18.06
C VAL A 411 2.96 -6.55 -18.16
N TYR A 412 2.05 -6.66 -17.19
CA TYR A 412 0.86 -7.49 -17.34
C TYR A 412 -0.25 -6.66 -17.97
N ILE A 413 -0.84 -7.21 -19.02
CA ILE A 413 -2.08 -6.71 -19.63
C ILE A 413 -3.24 -7.49 -19.02
N LEU A 414 -4.19 -6.79 -18.41
CA LEU A 414 -5.37 -7.34 -17.77
C LEU A 414 -6.58 -7.08 -18.67
N TYR A 415 -7.44 -8.09 -18.86
CA TYR A 415 -8.60 -8.00 -19.76
C TYR A 415 -9.64 -9.07 -19.40
N ALA A 416 -10.89 -8.86 -19.77
CA ALA A 416 -11.95 -9.86 -19.59
C ALA A 416 -12.26 -10.64 -20.88
N ASP A 417 -12.27 -9.95 -22.03
CA ASP A 417 -12.61 -10.52 -23.33
C ASP A 417 -11.35 -10.73 -24.20
N ASP A 418 -11.18 -11.94 -24.73
CA ASP A 418 -10.06 -12.28 -25.64
C ASP A 418 -10.04 -11.41 -26.90
N ALA A 419 -11.20 -10.92 -27.36
CA ALA A 419 -11.28 -10.01 -28.51
C ALA A 419 -10.53 -8.69 -28.24
N VAL A 420 -10.56 -8.18 -27.01
CA VAL A 420 -9.87 -6.95 -26.61
C VAL A 420 -8.36 -7.14 -26.64
N LEU A 421 -7.85 -8.26 -26.14
CA LEU A 421 -6.43 -8.60 -26.25
C LEU A 421 -6.02 -8.76 -27.71
N GLN A 422 -6.84 -9.41 -28.52
CA GLN A 422 -6.57 -9.62 -29.94
C GLN A 422 -6.47 -8.28 -30.67
N GLU A 423 -7.37 -7.33 -30.42
CA GLU A 423 -7.32 -5.99 -31.00
C GLU A 423 -6.04 -5.24 -30.59
N TYR A 424 -5.63 -5.34 -29.32
CA TYR A 424 -4.35 -4.79 -28.86
C TYR A 424 -3.16 -5.37 -29.62
N LEU A 425 -3.09 -6.69 -29.79
CA LEU A 425 -2.01 -7.37 -30.50
C LEU A 425 -1.98 -7.02 -31.99
N GLU A 426 -3.14 -6.80 -32.61
CA GLU A 426 -3.26 -6.35 -34.00
C GLU A 426 -2.74 -4.92 -34.17
N LEU A 427 -3.07 -3.99 -33.26
CA LEU A 427 -2.53 -2.63 -33.26
C LEU A 427 -1.00 -2.64 -33.14
N LYS A 428 -0.47 -3.48 -32.27
CA LYS A 428 0.96 -3.64 -32.06
C LYS A 428 1.67 -4.21 -33.30
N GLN A 429 1.07 -5.16 -33.97
CA GLN A 429 1.61 -5.72 -35.20
C GLN A 429 1.54 -4.71 -36.34
N GLU A 430 0.44 -3.95 -36.46
CA GLU A 430 0.29 -2.89 -37.47
C GLU A 430 1.37 -1.81 -37.32
N GLU A 431 1.70 -1.41 -36.10
CA GLU A 431 2.82 -0.47 -35.86
C GLU A 431 4.13 -1.03 -36.40
N LYS A 432 4.48 -2.27 -36.05
CA LYS A 432 5.71 -2.93 -36.50
C LYS A 432 5.78 -3.03 -38.04
N ASP A 433 4.67 -3.37 -38.65
CA ASP A 433 4.59 -3.48 -40.11
C ASP A 433 4.76 -2.11 -40.80
N MET A 434 4.13 -1.05 -40.24
CA MET A 434 4.29 0.32 -40.75
C MET A 434 5.72 0.85 -40.58
N ILE A 435 6.36 0.55 -39.45
CA ILE A 435 7.78 0.89 -39.23
C ILE A 435 8.67 0.18 -40.23
N ALA A 436 8.49 -1.14 -40.42
CA ALA A 436 9.26 -1.95 -41.33
C ALA A 436 9.09 -1.52 -42.80
N ALA A 437 7.89 -1.09 -43.18
CA ALA A 437 7.57 -0.58 -44.51
C ALA A 437 7.97 0.89 -44.75
N GLY A 438 8.40 1.62 -43.71
CA GLY A 438 8.71 3.05 -43.77
C GLY A 438 7.47 3.94 -43.99
N THR A 439 6.29 3.45 -43.60
CA THR A 439 4.99 4.14 -43.74
C THR A 439 4.47 4.69 -42.42
N TYR A 440 5.24 4.59 -41.31
CA TYR A 440 4.86 5.08 -39.97
C TYR A 440 4.95 6.62 -39.90
N THR A 441 4.08 7.28 -40.67
CA THR A 441 4.01 8.73 -40.77
C THR A 441 3.31 9.32 -39.53
N GLU A 442 3.43 10.64 -39.34
CA GLU A 442 2.76 11.33 -38.23
C GLU A 442 1.24 11.09 -38.22
N LYS A 443 0.61 11.05 -39.38
CA LYS A 443 -0.83 10.73 -39.49
C LYS A 443 -1.11 9.29 -39.03
N ALA A 444 -0.26 8.33 -39.40
CA ALA A 444 -0.40 6.94 -38.98
C ALA A 444 -0.20 6.80 -37.44
N GLN A 445 0.76 7.51 -36.88
CA GLN A 445 0.97 7.57 -35.43
C GLN A 445 -0.26 8.11 -34.66
N ILE A 446 -0.88 9.17 -35.18
CA ILE A 446 -2.09 9.75 -34.58
C ILE A 446 -3.28 8.78 -34.68
N ASP A 447 -3.45 8.12 -35.84
CA ASP A 447 -4.53 7.14 -36.03
C ASP A 447 -4.37 5.96 -35.06
N LEU A 448 -3.17 5.38 -35.00
CA LEU A 448 -2.86 4.28 -34.11
C LEU A 448 -3.07 4.67 -32.62
N ALA A 449 -2.54 5.82 -32.20
CA ALA A 449 -2.72 6.36 -30.86
C ALA A 449 -4.20 6.59 -30.51
N THR A 450 -4.99 7.02 -31.49
CA THR A 450 -6.43 7.24 -31.30
C THR A 450 -7.17 5.93 -31.07
N ARG A 451 -6.89 4.91 -31.87
CA ARG A 451 -7.52 3.59 -31.74
C ARG A 451 -7.08 2.92 -30.44
N TYR A 452 -5.80 3.00 -30.10
CA TYR A 452 -5.26 2.49 -28.86
C TYR A 452 -5.86 3.18 -27.63
N GLY A 453 -6.00 4.52 -27.65
CA GLY A 453 -6.66 5.27 -26.58
C GLY A 453 -8.11 4.87 -26.37
N LYS A 454 -8.86 4.56 -27.43
CA LYS A 454 -10.22 4.04 -27.35
C LYS A 454 -10.27 2.66 -26.71
N LEU A 455 -9.39 1.77 -27.10
CA LEU A 455 -9.25 0.43 -26.51
C LEU A 455 -8.94 0.53 -25.00
N MET A 456 -8.17 1.55 -24.59
CA MET A 456 -7.90 1.86 -23.18
C MET A 456 -9.07 2.52 -22.43
N GLY A 457 -10.18 2.78 -23.11
CA GLY A 457 -11.35 3.44 -22.53
C GLY A 457 -11.21 4.95 -22.33
N TYR A 458 -10.26 5.61 -23.01
CA TYR A 458 -10.11 7.06 -22.92
C TYR A 458 -11.14 7.79 -23.79
N SER A 459 -11.61 8.94 -23.30
CA SER A 459 -12.50 9.81 -24.08
C SER A 459 -11.77 10.46 -25.26
N ASP A 460 -12.50 10.80 -26.34
CA ASP A 460 -11.94 11.48 -27.50
C ASP A 460 -11.22 12.79 -27.11
N ALA A 461 -11.75 13.51 -26.11
CA ALA A 461 -11.13 14.74 -25.61
C ALA A 461 -9.78 14.45 -24.91
N HIS A 462 -9.70 13.39 -24.10
CA HIS A 462 -8.47 12.98 -23.44
C HIS A 462 -7.41 12.52 -24.44
N ILE A 463 -7.80 11.69 -25.42
CA ILE A 463 -6.91 11.22 -26.49
C ILE A 463 -6.34 12.41 -27.29
N ALA A 464 -7.18 13.35 -27.67
CA ALA A 464 -6.74 14.53 -28.43
C ALA A 464 -5.77 15.41 -27.62
N ALA A 465 -6.02 15.60 -26.33
CA ALA A 465 -5.16 16.38 -25.45
C ALA A 465 -3.77 15.70 -25.26
N SER A 466 -3.75 14.39 -25.05
CA SER A 466 -2.51 13.62 -24.89
C SER A 466 -1.65 13.64 -26.17
N ILE A 467 -2.27 13.46 -27.33
CA ILE A 467 -1.56 13.51 -28.63
C ILE A 467 -1.03 14.92 -28.93
N ALA A 468 -1.74 15.98 -28.55
CA ALA A 468 -1.32 17.37 -28.77
C ALA A 468 -0.18 17.80 -27.83
N GLY A 469 -0.02 17.18 -26.67
CA GLY A 469 1.05 17.41 -25.70
C GLY A 469 2.32 16.58 -25.94
N ALA A 470 2.24 15.62 -26.84
CA ALA A 470 3.33 14.73 -27.26
C ALA A 470 4.05 15.31 -28.51
#